data_c9e949f9a702bd4c5860deeeeecebf5d
#
_entry.id   c9e949f9a702bd4c5860deeeeecebf5d
#
_cell.length_a   1.000
_cell.length_b   1.000
_cell.length_c   1.000
_cell.angle_alpha   90.00
_cell.angle_beta   90.00
_cell.angle_gamma   90.00
#
_symmetry.space_group_name_H-M   'P 1'
#
loop_
_entity.id
_entity.type
_entity.pdbx_description
1 polymer ?
#
loop_
_entity_poly.entity_id
_entity_poly.type
_entity_poly.pdbx_seq_one_letter_code
_entity_poly.pdbx_strand_id
1 'polypeptide(L)'
;MNTLITIVLPAGRSAIELSLFVLLPIMVVMLSMMRLLEAWGVLDRLVALLTPILRPFGLTGLATFAAIQVSFVSFAAPAATLAMMEQRGTSDRHLAAAFAMVLAMAQANAAFPLGALGLSVLPVLGVSLVGGLLAASVAYHLAGRGLSSEEQVLDETLKHPVAENAKGVVDVINRAGAEAFRIAISAIPMLVVSLTVVTALRQAGAIQALTNALPFIDPDLVLPAVTKYLAGGTAMLGIVDEQARTGHLSAAQLNAWAGILIHPLDFPGVAVLMAAGPRTARVWRPAVLGALAGIALRAGVHLVLT
;
A
#
# COMPACT_ATOMS: atom_id res chain seq x y z
N MET A 1 -24.96 -4.45 -26.28
CA MET A 1 -24.46 -5.70 -25.68
C MET A 1 -23.03 -6.01 -26.14
N ASN A 2 -22.69 -5.90 -27.42
CA ASN A 2 -21.31 -6.13 -27.90
C ASN A 2 -20.25 -5.22 -27.26
N THR A 3 -20.54 -3.93 -27.06
CA THR A 3 -19.60 -2.96 -26.45
C THR A 3 -19.24 -3.32 -24.99
N LEU A 4 -20.19 -3.81 -24.22
CA LEU A 4 -19.91 -4.24 -22.83
C LEU A 4 -18.98 -5.47 -22.79
N ILE A 5 -19.22 -6.43 -23.68
CA ILE A 5 -18.41 -7.65 -23.78
C ILE A 5 -16.97 -7.31 -24.20
N THR A 6 -16.79 -6.38 -25.14
CA THR A 6 -15.46 -5.94 -25.61
C THR A 6 -14.66 -5.16 -24.55
N ILE A 7 -15.32 -4.63 -23.52
CA ILE A 7 -14.66 -3.98 -22.37
C ILE A 7 -14.37 -5.00 -21.27
N VAL A 8 -15.38 -5.81 -20.90
CA VAL A 8 -15.30 -6.70 -19.74
C VAL A 8 -14.34 -7.86 -19.94
N LEU A 9 -14.32 -8.49 -21.14
CA LEU A 9 -13.47 -9.66 -21.35
C LEU A 9 -11.96 -9.35 -21.28
N PRO A 10 -11.43 -8.30 -21.93
CA PRO A 10 -10.03 -7.92 -21.78
C PRO A 10 -9.69 -7.53 -20.33
N ALA A 11 -10.55 -6.75 -19.66
CA ALA A 11 -10.36 -6.37 -18.27
C ALA A 11 -10.32 -7.61 -17.34
N GLY A 12 -11.22 -8.58 -17.56
CA GLY A 12 -11.24 -9.82 -16.80
C GLY A 12 -9.98 -10.65 -17.01
N ARG A 13 -9.52 -10.76 -18.26
CA ARG A 13 -8.27 -11.48 -18.60
C ARG A 13 -7.07 -10.82 -17.92
N SER A 14 -6.90 -9.51 -18.07
CA SER A 14 -5.83 -8.76 -17.43
C SER A 14 -5.86 -8.87 -15.89
N ALA A 15 -7.05 -8.86 -15.27
CA ALA A 15 -7.20 -9.04 -13.85
C ALA A 15 -6.70 -10.41 -13.38
N ILE A 16 -7.00 -11.48 -14.10
CA ILE A 16 -6.54 -12.84 -13.81
C ILE A 16 -5.03 -12.95 -14.01
N GLU A 17 -4.52 -12.45 -15.14
CA GLU A 17 -3.09 -12.47 -15.46
C GLU A 17 -2.27 -11.73 -14.38
N LEU A 18 -2.67 -10.52 -14.00
CA LEU A 18 -2.02 -9.75 -12.94
C LEU A 18 -2.06 -10.47 -11.60
N SER A 19 -3.22 -11.00 -11.23
CA SER A 19 -3.39 -11.62 -9.92
C SER A 19 -2.59 -12.91 -9.79
N LEU A 20 -2.67 -13.80 -10.78
CA LEU A 20 -2.10 -15.15 -10.67
C LEU A 20 -0.65 -15.23 -11.16
N PHE A 21 -0.25 -14.45 -12.16
CA PHE A 21 1.08 -14.58 -12.75
C PHE A 21 2.07 -13.49 -12.31
N VAL A 22 1.58 -12.38 -11.73
CA VAL A 22 2.43 -11.30 -11.22
C VAL A 22 2.37 -11.23 -9.70
N LEU A 23 1.16 -11.01 -9.14
CA LEU A 23 1.03 -10.80 -7.69
C LEU A 23 1.30 -12.07 -6.89
N LEU A 24 0.69 -13.19 -7.27
CA LEU A 24 0.77 -14.43 -6.49
C LEU A 24 2.21 -14.93 -6.29
N PRO A 25 3.06 -15.08 -7.32
CA PRO A 25 4.44 -15.52 -7.13
C PRO A 25 5.24 -14.61 -6.19
N ILE A 26 5.11 -13.29 -6.36
CA ILE A 26 5.81 -12.31 -5.53
C ILE A 26 5.30 -12.39 -4.09
N MET A 27 3.99 -12.45 -3.89
CA MET A 27 3.39 -12.55 -2.56
C MET A 27 3.77 -13.84 -1.84
N VAL A 28 3.87 -14.98 -2.54
CA VAL A 28 4.32 -16.24 -1.93
C VAL A 28 5.72 -16.07 -1.35
N VAL A 29 6.66 -15.50 -2.10
CA VAL A 29 8.03 -15.27 -1.63
C VAL A 29 8.06 -14.28 -0.47
N MET A 30 7.40 -13.13 -0.62
CA MET A 30 7.42 -12.05 0.39
C MET A 30 6.75 -12.47 1.70
N LEU A 31 5.57 -13.09 1.62
CA LEU A 31 4.89 -13.63 2.80
C LEU A 31 5.66 -14.75 3.47
N SER A 32 6.25 -15.66 2.70
CA SER A 32 7.09 -16.73 3.26
C SER A 32 8.27 -16.15 4.02
N MET A 33 8.98 -15.19 3.44
CA MET A 33 10.08 -14.49 4.10
C MET A 33 9.62 -13.80 5.38
N MET A 34 8.51 -13.05 5.32
CA MET A 34 7.95 -12.34 6.46
C MET A 34 7.56 -13.30 7.59
N ARG A 35 6.86 -14.40 7.28
CA ARG A 35 6.44 -15.40 8.26
C ARG A 35 7.61 -16.18 8.88
N LEU A 36 8.69 -16.37 8.14
CA LEU A 36 9.93 -16.94 8.69
C LEU A 36 10.61 -15.98 9.65
N LEU A 37 10.67 -14.69 9.33
CA LEU A 37 11.20 -13.66 10.24
C LEU A 37 10.37 -13.54 11.51
N GLU A 38 9.02 -13.68 11.42
CA GLU A 38 8.13 -13.80 12.58
C GLU A 38 8.47 -15.04 13.42
N ALA A 39 8.55 -16.21 12.80
CA ALA A 39 8.83 -17.48 13.48
C ALA A 39 10.17 -17.50 14.20
N TRP A 40 11.16 -16.78 13.70
CA TRP A 40 12.48 -16.64 14.31
C TRP A 40 12.58 -15.51 15.34
N GLY A 41 11.48 -14.77 15.58
CA GLY A 41 11.44 -13.63 16.50
C GLY A 41 12.31 -12.44 16.05
N VAL A 42 12.68 -12.40 14.77
CA VAL A 42 13.48 -11.30 14.20
C VAL A 42 12.65 -10.02 14.13
N LEU A 43 11.36 -10.13 13.77
CA LEU A 43 10.48 -8.97 13.70
C LEU A 43 10.22 -8.35 15.05
N ASP A 44 10.02 -9.15 16.11
CA ASP A 44 9.84 -8.65 17.48
C ASP A 44 11.07 -7.85 17.93
N ARG A 45 12.27 -8.37 17.66
CA ARG A 45 13.53 -7.66 17.96
C ARG A 45 13.67 -6.39 17.15
N LEU A 46 13.32 -6.41 15.85
CA LEU A 46 13.38 -5.24 14.99
C LEU A 46 12.39 -4.16 15.47
N VAL A 47 11.16 -4.54 15.79
CA VAL A 47 10.16 -3.63 16.33
C VAL A 47 10.63 -3.06 17.67
N ALA A 48 11.13 -3.88 18.58
CA ALA A 48 11.65 -3.42 19.87
C ALA A 48 12.82 -2.42 19.72
N LEU A 49 13.70 -2.63 18.74
CA LEU A 49 14.82 -1.74 18.44
C LEU A 49 14.36 -0.42 17.82
N LEU A 50 13.39 -0.46 16.91
CA LEU A 50 12.92 0.71 16.16
C LEU A 50 11.93 1.55 16.96
N THR A 51 11.10 0.96 17.79
CA THR A 51 10.04 1.66 18.53
C THR A 51 10.54 2.90 19.31
N PRO A 52 11.63 2.86 20.10
CA PRO A 52 12.11 4.05 20.81
C PRO A 52 12.54 5.18 19.86
N ILE A 53 13.07 4.84 18.67
CA ILE A 53 13.48 5.82 17.65
C ILE A 53 12.23 6.43 16.96
N LEU A 54 11.16 5.67 16.85
CA LEU A 54 9.95 6.07 16.13
C LEU A 54 8.91 6.76 17.04
N ARG A 55 9.01 6.61 18.35
CA ARG A 55 8.13 7.29 19.34
C ARG A 55 8.00 8.80 19.15
N PRO A 56 9.08 9.58 18.88
CA PRO A 56 8.96 11.02 18.65
C PRO A 56 8.05 11.40 17.49
N PHE A 57 7.85 10.49 16.52
CA PHE A 57 6.96 10.67 15.38
C PHE A 57 5.49 10.26 15.68
N GLY A 58 5.20 9.88 16.93
CA GLY A 58 3.87 9.40 17.34
C GLY A 58 3.60 7.93 16.99
N LEU A 59 4.65 7.12 16.81
CA LEU A 59 4.53 5.71 16.43
C LEU A 59 4.82 4.78 17.63
N THR A 60 3.95 3.80 17.81
CA THR A 60 4.06 2.73 18.82
C THR A 60 4.71 1.48 18.20
N GLY A 61 4.95 0.44 18.99
CA GLY A 61 5.46 -0.84 18.47
C GLY A 61 4.53 -1.47 17.43
N LEU A 62 3.22 -1.45 17.65
CA LEU A 62 2.23 -1.92 16.68
C LEU A 62 2.23 -1.06 15.41
N ALA A 63 2.40 0.25 15.53
CA ALA A 63 2.53 1.13 14.37
C ALA A 63 3.79 0.82 13.56
N THR A 64 4.90 0.54 14.23
CA THR A 64 6.15 0.08 13.59
C THR A 64 5.95 -1.24 12.84
N PHE A 65 5.22 -2.18 13.43
CA PHE A 65 4.87 -3.44 12.78
C PHE A 65 3.97 -3.21 11.54
N ALA A 66 2.97 -2.33 11.63
CA ALA A 66 2.13 -1.95 10.49
C ALA A 66 2.95 -1.37 9.32
N ALA A 67 3.98 -0.57 9.62
CA ALA A 67 4.91 -0.03 8.61
C ALA A 67 5.73 -1.14 7.92
N ILE A 68 6.18 -2.13 8.66
CA ILE A 68 6.86 -3.30 8.09
C ILE A 68 5.88 -4.09 7.19
N GLN A 69 4.64 -4.27 7.62
CA GLN A 69 3.63 -5.00 6.85
C GLN A 69 3.31 -4.33 5.50
N VAL A 70 3.14 -3.01 5.46
CA VAL A 70 2.87 -2.31 4.18
C VAL A 70 4.06 -2.41 3.23
N SER A 71 5.29 -2.36 3.75
CA SER A 71 6.52 -2.36 2.96
C SER A 71 6.93 -3.74 2.45
N PHE A 72 6.52 -4.82 3.14
CA PHE A 72 7.00 -6.18 2.83
C PHE A 72 5.88 -7.21 2.58
N VAL A 73 4.63 -6.89 2.90
CA VAL A 73 3.49 -7.80 2.66
C VAL A 73 2.52 -7.21 1.65
N SER A 74 1.70 -6.25 2.06
CA SER A 74 0.72 -5.58 1.18
C SER A 74 0.10 -4.39 1.88
N PHE A 75 -0.62 -3.56 1.12
CA PHE A 75 -1.38 -2.43 1.68
C PHE A 75 -2.51 -2.85 2.63
N ALA A 76 -3.05 -4.06 2.47
CA ALA A 76 -4.15 -4.56 3.28
C ALA A 76 -3.71 -5.19 4.61
N ALA A 77 -2.46 -5.68 4.68
CA ALA A 77 -1.94 -6.35 5.88
C ALA A 77 -2.00 -5.48 7.15
N PRO A 78 -1.70 -4.18 7.11
CA PRO A 78 -1.81 -3.30 8.28
C PRO A 78 -3.21 -3.15 8.87
N ALA A 79 -4.29 -3.47 8.12
CA ALA A 79 -5.65 -3.35 8.63
C ALA A 79 -5.88 -4.17 9.91
N ALA A 80 -5.34 -5.39 9.97
CA ALA A 80 -5.41 -6.22 11.16
C ALA A 80 -4.64 -5.60 12.35
N THR A 81 -3.49 -4.98 12.09
CA THR A 81 -2.69 -4.31 13.12
C THR A 81 -3.37 -3.03 13.61
N LEU A 82 -3.97 -2.23 12.72
CA LEU A 82 -4.77 -1.07 13.11
C LEU A 82 -5.99 -1.47 13.96
N ALA A 83 -6.68 -2.57 13.59
CA ALA A 83 -7.76 -3.12 14.38
C ALA A 83 -7.27 -3.56 15.79
N MET A 84 -6.10 -4.17 15.87
CA MET A 84 -5.47 -4.56 17.13
C MET A 84 -5.11 -3.33 17.98
N MET A 85 -4.56 -2.26 17.39
CA MET A 85 -4.29 -0.99 18.07
C MET A 85 -5.58 -0.40 18.65
N GLU A 86 -6.67 -0.41 17.88
CA GLU A 86 -7.97 0.06 18.33
C GLU A 86 -8.51 -0.74 19.50
N GLN A 87 -8.48 -2.09 19.40
CA GLN A 87 -8.96 -3.00 20.45
C GLN A 87 -8.16 -2.92 21.75
N ARG A 88 -6.87 -2.63 21.67
CA ARG A 88 -5.96 -2.51 22.81
C ARG A 88 -5.91 -1.12 23.42
N GLY A 89 -6.78 -0.21 22.99
CA GLY A 89 -6.91 1.11 23.61
C GLY A 89 -5.79 2.09 23.25
N THR A 90 -5.06 1.88 22.16
CA THR A 90 -4.12 2.87 21.62
C THR A 90 -4.86 4.20 21.43
N SER A 91 -4.25 5.33 21.79
CA SER A 91 -4.89 6.64 21.68
C SER A 91 -5.25 6.97 20.22
N ASP A 92 -6.32 7.76 20.03
CA ASP A 92 -6.76 8.17 18.67
C ASP A 92 -5.66 8.94 17.93
N ARG A 93 -4.79 9.62 18.67
CA ARG A 93 -3.67 10.37 18.12
C ARG A 93 -2.58 9.47 17.55
N HIS A 94 -2.20 8.41 18.26
CA HIS A 94 -1.26 7.41 17.79
C HIS A 94 -1.86 6.55 16.66
N LEU A 95 -3.16 6.26 16.73
CA LEU A 95 -3.88 5.55 15.67
C LEU A 95 -3.90 6.37 14.38
N ALA A 96 -4.13 7.68 14.45
CA ALA A 96 -4.05 8.59 13.30
C ALA A 96 -2.65 8.63 12.69
N ALA A 97 -1.59 8.66 13.53
CA ALA A 97 -0.21 8.65 13.07
C ALA A 97 0.16 7.34 12.36
N ALA A 98 -0.20 6.19 12.94
CA ALA A 98 0.01 4.88 12.34
C ALA A 98 -0.73 4.75 10.98
N PHE A 99 -1.99 5.18 10.94
CA PHE A 99 -2.79 5.17 9.73
C PHE A 99 -2.20 6.09 8.65
N ALA A 100 -1.77 7.31 9.01
CA ALA A 100 -1.10 8.23 8.08
C ALA A 100 0.18 7.64 7.49
N MET A 101 1.01 7.02 8.32
CA MET A 101 2.24 6.35 7.89
C MET A 101 1.94 5.26 6.88
N VAL A 102 1.00 4.36 7.19
CA VAL A 102 0.59 3.28 6.29
C VAL A 102 0.09 3.83 4.96
N LEU A 103 -0.76 4.87 4.97
CA LEU A 103 -1.29 5.51 3.75
C LEU A 103 -0.21 6.17 2.89
N ALA A 104 0.88 6.65 3.50
CA ALA A 104 1.94 7.36 2.78
C ALA A 104 3.06 6.44 2.28
N MET A 105 3.25 5.26 2.87
CA MET A 105 4.37 4.37 2.55
C MET A 105 4.16 3.59 1.27
N ALA A 106 5.28 3.19 0.64
CA ALA A 106 5.25 2.31 -0.52
C ALA A 106 4.72 0.93 -0.14
N GLN A 107 3.74 0.47 -0.90
CA GLN A 107 3.11 -0.83 -0.69
C GLN A 107 3.85 -1.94 -1.45
N ALA A 108 4.19 -3.02 -0.77
CA ALA A 108 4.98 -4.13 -1.31
C ALA A 108 4.36 -4.74 -2.59
N ASN A 109 3.04 -4.94 -2.58
CA ASN A 109 2.30 -5.54 -3.70
C ASN A 109 2.29 -4.70 -4.99
N ALA A 110 2.79 -3.46 -4.93
CA ALA A 110 3.04 -2.63 -6.12
C ALA A 110 4.55 -2.43 -6.35
N ALA A 111 5.32 -2.12 -5.29
CA ALA A 111 6.73 -1.79 -5.41
C ALA A 111 7.58 -2.97 -5.96
N PHE A 112 7.36 -4.19 -5.48
CA PHE A 112 8.15 -5.34 -5.92
C PHE A 112 7.85 -5.79 -7.35
N PRO A 113 6.57 -5.89 -7.81
CA PRO A 113 6.27 -6.16 -9.23
C PRO A 113 6.86 -5.09 -10.16
N LEU A 114 6.78 -3.82 -9.80
CA LEU A 114 7.34 -2.72 -10.58
C LEU A 114 8.87 -2.78 -10.67
N GLY A 115 9.54 -3.44 -9.72
CA GLY A 115 10.97 -3.75 -9.81
C GLY A 115 11.35 -4.51 -11.07
N ALA A 116 10.49 -5.42 -11.55
CA ALA A 116 10.69 -6.13 -12.80
C ALA A 116 10.60 -5.21 -14.05
N LEU A 117 9.96 -4.04 -13.91
CA LEU A 117 9.82 -3.02 -14.95
C LEU A 117 10.86 -1.88 -14.80
N GLY A 118 11.86 -2.04 -13.93
CA GLY A 118 12.96 -1.09 -13.76
C GLY A 118 12.77 -0.09 -12.60
N LEU A 119 11.81 -0.32 -11.70
CA LEU A 119 11.72 0.47 -10.47
C LEU A 119 12.90 0.16 -9.55
N SER A 120 13.56 1.19 -9.05
CA SER A 120 14.63 1.11 -8.05
C SER A 120 14.02 0.87 -6.65
N VAL A 121 13.71 -0.38 -6.30
CA VAL A 121 12.93 -0.74 -5.11
C VAL A 121 13.56 -0.21 -3.82
N LEU A 122 14.88 -0.37 -3.62
CA LEU A 122 15.55 0.06 -2.38
C LEU A 122 15.48 1.58 -2.15
N PRO A 123 15.81 2.45 -3.13
CA PRO A 123 15.57 3.89 -3.02
C PRO A 123 14.11 4.23 -2.73
N VAL A 124 13.17 3.58 -3.42
CA VAL A 124 11.73 3.81 -3.19
C VAL A 124 11.32 3.46 -1.75
N LEU A 125 11.79 2.36 -1.20
CA LEU A 125 11.52 1.97 0.20
C LEU A 125 12.19 2.95 1.19
N GLY A 126 13.41 3.41 0.92
CA GLY A 126 14.11 4.38 1.77
C GLY A 126 13.37 5.73 1.80
N VAL A 127 13.02 6.28 0.64
CA VAL A 127 12.23 7.52 0.53
C VAL A 127 10.83 7.35 1.12
N SER A 128 10.26 6.16 0.97
CA SER A 128 8.97 5.78 1.55
C SER A 128 8.98 5.84 3.09
N LEU A 129 10.04 5.36 3.73
CA LEU A 129 10.17 5.43 5.19
C LEU A 129 10.22 6.88 5.66
N VAL A 130 11.03 7.73 5.01
CA VAL A 130 11.10 9.17 5.35
C VAL A 130 9.75 9.85 5.17
N GLY A 131 9.08 9.60 4.04
CA GLY A 131 7.72 10.12 3.78
C GLY A 131 6.69 9.62 4.79
N GLY A 132 6.77 8.35 5.19
CA GLY A 132 5.92 7.77 6.22
C GLY A 132 6.13 8.40 7.59
N LEU A 133 7.39 8.68 7.98
CA LEU A 133 7.71 9.37 9.22
C LEU A 133 7.18 10.81 9.22
N LEU A 134 7.30 11.53 8.12
CA LEU A 134 6.71 12.85 7.99
C LEU A 134 5.18 12.78 8.09
N ALA A 135 4.56 11.82 7.42
CA ALA A 135 3.11 11.61 7.48
C ALA A 135 2.62 11.36 8.91
N ALA A 136 3.29 10.47 9.64
CA ALA A 136 3.00 10.20 11.04
C ALA A 136 3.17 11.45 11.91
N SER A 137 4.29 12.18 11.74
CA SER A 137 4.56 13.41 12.49
C SER A 137 3.50 14.48 12.26
N VAL A 138 3.10 14.71 11.00
CA VAL A 138 2.05 15.69 10.67
C VAL A 138 0.72 15.25 11.25
N ALA A 139 0.35 13.98 11.14
CA ALA A 139 -0.87 13.45 11.73
C ALA A 139 -0.86 13.55 13.25
N TYR A 140 0.25 13.23 13.92
CA TYR A 140 0.38 13.26 15.37
C TYR A 140 0.47 14.69 15.93
N HIS A 141 1.39 15.49 15.43
CA HIS A 141 1.74 16.79 16.02
C HIS A 141 0.91 17.96 15.50
N LEU A 142 0.34 17.86 14.31
CA LEU A 142 -0.38 18.96 13.67
C LEU A 142 -1.87 18.64 13.47
N ALA A 143 -2.21 17.71 12.59
CA ALA A 143 -3.59 17.44 12.20
C ALA A 143 -4.42 16.76 13.31
N GLY A 144 -3.79 15.94 14.15
CA GLY A 144 -4.41 15.20 15.24
C GLY A 144 -4.33 15.87 16.61
N ARG A 145 -3.93 17.13 16.71
CA ARG A 145 -3.81 17.83 18.02
C ARG A 145 -5.05 17.84 18.88
N GLY A 146 -6.24 17.84 18.25
CA GLY A 146 -7.52 17.78 18.94
C GLY A 146 -7.98 16.36 19.31
N LEU A 147 -7.23 15.33 18.97
CA LEU A 147 -7.53 13.94 19.32
C LEU A 147 -6.95 13.60 20.69
N SER A 148 -7.59 12.63 21.38
CA SER A 148 -7.07 12.11 22.64
C SER A 148 -5.68 11.52 22.46
N SER A 149 -4.78 11.84 23.40
CA SER A 149 -3.45 11.24 23.53
C SER A 149 -3.39 10.23 24.69
N GLU A 150 -4.50 10.01 25.40
CA GLU A 150 -4.58 9.07 26.51
C GLU A 150 -4.63 7.63 26.00
N GLU A 151 -3.74 6.80 26.50
CA GLU A 151 -3.68 5.37 26.22
C GLU A 151 -4.27 4.60 27.41
N GLN A 152 -5.16 3.65 27.11
CA GLN A 152 -5.83 2.90 28.18
C GLN A 152 -5.00 1.71 28.68
N VAL A 153 -4.27 1.04 27.81
CA VAL A 153 -3.35 -0.07 28.14
C VAL A 153 -2.31 -0.21 27.01
N LEU A 154 -1.03 -0.29 27.39
CA LEU A 154 0.07 -0.52 26.44
C LEU A 154 0.43 -2.01 26.39
N ASP A 155 -0.42 -2.84 25.82
CA ASP A 155 -0.02 -4.18 25.37
C ASP A 155 0.46 -4.10 23.91
N GLU A 156 1.75 -3.95 23.70
CA GLU A 156 2.41 -3.91 22.40
C GLU A 156 2.88 -5.30 21.94
N THR A 157 2.47 -6.38 22.60
CA THR A 157 2.85 -7.75 22.24
C THR A 157 2.36 -8.08 20.82
N LEU A 158 3.28 -8.42 19.94
CA LEU A 158 2.93 -8.89 18.60
C LEU A 158 2.36 -10.31 18.68
N LYS A 159 1.37 -10.59 17.86
CA LYS A 159 0.80 -11.94 17.68
C LYS A 159 1.10 -12.44 16.28
N HIS A 160 1.70 -13.60 16.20
CA HIS A 160 2.10 -14.24 14.95
C HIS A 160 1.39 -15.59 14.74
N PRO A 161 0.04 -15.61 14.60
CA PRO A 161 -0.74 -16.85 14.66
C PRO A 161 -0.37 -17.87 13.57
N VAL A 162 0.16 -17.43 12.44
CA VAL A 162 0.64 -18.31 11.36
C VAL A 162 1.97 -18.94 11.74
N ALA A 163 2.91 -18.16 12.31
CA ALA A 163 4.23 -18.60 12.67
C ALA A 163 4.26 -19.43 13.98
N GLU A 164 3.50 -18.99 15.00
CA GLU A 164 3.43 -19.63 16.32
C GLU A 164 2.93 -21.09 16.28
N ASN A 165 2.02 -21.41 15.36
CA ASN A 165 1.40 -22.73 15.22
C ASN A 165 2.08 -23.60 14.15
N ALA A 166 3.20 -23.18 13.58
CA ALA A 166 3.85 -23.90 12.50
C ALA A 166 4.81 -24.98 13.02
N LYS A 167 4.80 -26.15 12.36
CA LYS A 167 5.61 -27.32 12.73
C LYS A 167 7.01 -27.31 12.10
N GLY A 168 7.48 -26.17 11.60
CA GLY A 168 8.80 -26.00 10.99
C GLY A 168 8.78 -25.13 9.74
N VAL A 169 9.93 -24.89 9.14
CA VAL A 169 10.13 -23.96 8.01
C VAL A 169 9.19 -24.26 6.84
N VAL A 170 9.07 -25.53 6.44
CA VAL A 170 8.21 -25.95 5.32
C VAL A 170 6.74 -25.66 5.60
N ASP A 171 6.29 -25.88 6.84
CA ASP A 171 4.91 -25.59 7.23
C ASP A 171 4.63 -24.06 7.23
N VAL A 172 5.61 -23.25 7.67
CA VAL A 172 5.53 -21.78 7.57
C VAL A 172 5.36 -21.35 6.10
N ILE A 173 6.20 -21.87 5.20
CA ILE A 173 6.14 -21.53 3.76
C ILE A 173 4.81 -21.97 3.16
N ASN A 174 4.33 -23.18 3.46
CA ASN A 174 3.04 -23.67 2.94
C ASN A 174 1.85 -22.81 3.42
N ARG A 175 1.84 -22.42 4.69
CA ARG A 175 0.80 -21.51 5.24
C ARG A 175 0.85 -20.13 4.63
N ALA A 176 2.07 -19.58 4.47
CA ALA A 176 2.27 -18.30 3.80
C ALA A 176 1.83 -18.35 2.33
N GLY A 177 2.13 -19.46 1.61
CA GLY A 177 1.68 -19.68 0.25
C GLY A 177 0.15 -19.76 0.14
N ALA A 178 -0.50 -20.48 1.06
CA ALA A 178 -1.96 -20.54 1.12
C ALA A 178 -2.61 -19.17 1.43
N GLU A 179 -1.97 -18.36 2.28
CA GLU A 179 -2.38 -16.99 2.56
C GLU A 179 -2.23 -16.11 1.31
N ALA A 180 -1.08 -16.18 0.63
CA ALA A 180 -0.81 -15.45 -0.61
C ALA A 180 -1.84 -15.80 -1.70
N PHE A 181 -2.13 -17.09 -1.88
CA PHE A 181 -3.13 -17.55 -2.84
C PHE A 181 -4.52 -16.98 -2.54
N ARG A 182 -4.94 -17.02 -1.28
CA ARG A 182 -6.22 -16.45 -0.86
C ARG A 182 -6.32 -14.95 -1.16
N ILE A 183 -5.26 -14.19 -0.86
CA ILE A 183 -5.21 -12.74 -1.13
C ILE A 183 -5.28 -12.49 -2.64
N ALA A 184 -4.49 -13.21 -3.45
CA ALA A 184 -4.48 -13.05 -4.89
C ALA A 184 -5.86 -13.35 -5.53
N ILE A 185 -6.51 -14.44 -5.13
CA ILE A 185 -7.85 -14.78 -5.62
C ILE A 185 -8.89 -13.72 -5.20
N SER A 186 -8.84 -13.25 -3.96
CA SER A 186 -9.78 -12.24 -3.46
C SER A 186 -9.65 -10.87 -4.16
N ALA A 187 -8.49 -10.58 -4.74
CA ALA A 187 -8.27 -9.36 -5.49
C ALA A 187 -8.92 -9.37 -6.89
N ILE A 188 -9.13 -10.54 -7.50
CA ILE A 188 -9.63 -10.68 -8.89
C ILE A 188 -10.95 -9.93 -9.12
N PRO A 189 -12.02 -10.11 -8.32
CA PRO A 189 -13.29 -9.42 -8.58
C PRO A 189 -13.16 -7.90 -8.60
N MET A 190 -12.40 -7.34 -7.65
CA MET A 190 -12.17 -5.90 -7.59
C MET A 190 -11.34 -5.42 -8.79
N LEU A 191 -10.31 -6.17 -9.19
CA LEU A 191 -9.50 -5.86 -10.37
C LEU A 191 -10.35 -5.88 -11.65
N VAL A 192 -11.22 -6.87 -11.83
CA VAL A 192 -12.13 -6.96 -12.99
C VAL A 192 -13.01 -5.71 -13.07
N VAL A 193 -13.68 -5.37 -11.98
CA VAL A 193 -14.57 -4.20 -11.93
C VAL A 193 -13.78 -2.91 -12.20
N SER A 194 -12.65 -2.73 -11.52
CA SER A 194 -11.82 -1.53 -11.61
C SER A 194 -11.25 -1.34 -13.02
N LEU A 195 -10.67 -2.39 -13.61
CA LEU A 195 -10.14 -2.33 -14.98
C LEU A 195 -11.25 -2.14 -16.02
N THR A 196 -12.45 -2.69 -15.77
CA THR A 196 -13.62 -2.43 -16.61
C THR A 196 -14.00 -0.96 -16.60
N VAL A 197 -14.07 -0.33 -15.42
CA VAL A 197 -14.37 1.11 -15.27
C VAL A 197 -13.31 1.96 -15.97
N VAL A 198 -12.03 1.68 -15.73
CA VAL A 198 -10.92 2.42 -16.37
C VAL A 198 -10.96 2.27 -17.91
N THR A 199 -11.22 1.06 -18.40
CA THR A 199 -11.35 0.82 -19.85
C THR A 199 -12.54 1.57 -20.44
N ALA A 200 -13.67 1.60 -19.72
CA ALA A 200 -14.85 2.36 -20.15
C ALA A 200 -14.57 3.88 -20.18
N LEU A 201 -13.89 4.43 -19.17
CA LEU A 201 -13.48 5.84 -19.13
C LEU A 201 -12.52 6.19 -20.28
N ARG A 202 -11.57 5.29 -20.59
CA ARG A 202 -10.66 5.43 -21.72
C ARG A 202 -11.43 5.47 -23.06
N GLN A 203 -12.36 4.53 -23.26
CA GLN A 203 -13.17 4.49 -24.48
C GLN A 203 -14.14 5.67 -24.61
N ALA A 204 -14.64 6.19 -23.49
CA ALA A 204 -15.48 7.39 -23.46
C ALA A 204 -14.70 8.70 -23.71
N GLY A 205 -13.38 8.64 -23.87
CA GLY A 205 -12.53 9.82 -24.06
C GLY A 205 -12.29 10.63 -22.79
N ALA A 206 -12.74 10.16 -21.62
CA ALA A 206 -12.62 10.89 -20.36
C ALA A 206 -11.14 11.06 -19.95
N ILE A 207 -10.29 10.06 -20.21
CA ILE A 207 -8.85 10.13 -19.92
C ILE A 207 -8.20 11.19 -20.81
N GLN A 208 -8.53 11.22 -22.12
CA GLN A 208 -8.01 12.22 -23.05
C GLN A 208 -8.49 13.64 -22.70
N ALA A 209 -9.74 13.81 -22.31
CA ALA A 209 -10.26 15.09 -21.83
C ALA A 209 -9.51 15.58 -20.59
N LEU A 210 -9.22 14.69 -19.65
CA LEU A 210 -8.44 14.99 -18.45
C LEU A 210 -7.00 15.35 -18.77
N THR A 211 -6.35 14.61 -19.68
CA THR A 211 -5.00 14.92 -20.17
C THR A 211 -4.94 16.31 -20.80
N ASN A 212 -5.91 16.66 -21.62
CA ASN A 212 -5.99 17.98 -22.26
C ASN A 212 -6.26 19.11 -21.23
N ALA A 213 -7.00 18.81 -20.15
CA ALA A 213 -7.29 19.76 -19.08
C ALA A 213 -6.10 19.99 -18.12
N LEU A 214 -5.12 19.08 -18.12
CA LEU A 214 -3.95 19.10 -17.23
C LEU A 214 -2.64 19.12 -18.04
N PRO A 215 -2.40 20.16 -18.86
CA PRO A 215 -1.24 20.20 -19.78
C PRO A 215 0.12 20.27 -19.08
N PHE A 216 0.12 20.49 -17.76
CA PHE A 216 1.32 20.52 -16.91
C PHE A 216 1.66 19.13 -16.30
N ILE A 217 0.81 18.12 -16.52
CA ILE A 217 1.08 16.73 -16.12
C ILE A 217 1.51 15.95 -17.36
N ASP A 218 2.54 15.11 -17.19
CA ASP A 218 2.95 14.18 -18.23
C ASP A 218 1.75 13.33 -18.70
N PRO A 219 1.40 13.36 -19.99
CA PRO A 219 0.26 12.60 -20.53
C PRO A 219 0.29 11.11 -20.18
N ASP A 220 1.48 10.51 -20.16
CA ASP A 220 1.65 9.09 -19.86
C ASP A 220 1.42 8.76 -18.37
N LEU A 221 1.49 9.76 -17.49
CA LEU A 221 1.17 9.63 -16.06
C LEU A 221 -0.34 9.65 -15.78
N VAL A 222 -1.13 10.31 -16.62
CA VAL A 222 -2.57 10.55 -16.34
C VAL A 222 -3.34 9.23 -16.19
N LEU A 223 -3.15 8.29 -17.10
CA LEU A 223 -3.86 7.01 -17.05
C LEU A 223 -3.45 6.14 -15.87
N PRO A 224 -2.15 5.92 -15.56
CA PRO A 224 -1.72 5.25 -14.33
C PRO A 224 -2.26 5.92 -13.07
N ALA A 225 -2.20 7.26 -12.98
CA ALA A 225 -2.66 8.00 -11.81
C ALA A 225 -4.19 7.85 -11.61
N VAL A 226 -4.98 8.03 -12.65
CA VAL A 226 -6.43 7.83 -12.58
C VAL A 226 -6.76 6.40 -12.14
N THR A 227 -6.10 5.40 -12.75
CA THR A 227 -6.28 4.00 -12.37
C THR A 227 -5.89 3.76 -10.93
N LYS A 228 -4.75 4.28 -10.49
CA LYS A 228 -4.26 4.18 -9.13
C LYS A 228 -5.27 4.74 -8.13
N TYR A 229 -5.76 5.95 -8.32
CA TYR A 229 -6.64 6.58 -7.35
C TYR A 229 -8.06 6.00 -7.33
N LEU A 230 -8.61 5.59 -8.48
CA LEU A 230 -9.95 5.01 -8.59
C LEU A 230 -10.01 3.52 -8.29
N ALA A 231 -8.99 2.77 -8.73
CA ALA A 231 -9.00 1.31 -8.75
C ALA A 231 -7.90 0.68 -7.87
N GLY A 232 -7.00 1.49 -7.32
CA GLY A 232 -5.92 1.05 -6.45
C GLY A 232 -4.61 0.70 -7.16
N GLY A 233 -3.55 0.60 -6.35
CA GLY A 233 -2.20 0.34 -6.84
C GLY A 233 -2.05 -0.97 -7.61
N THR A 234 -2.83 -1.99 -7.29
CA THR A 234 -2.81 -3.28 -7.99
C THR A 234 -3.37 -3.17 -9.42
N ALA A 235 -4.46 -2.41 -9.62
CA ALA A 235 -5.01 -2.17 -10.95
C ALA A 235 -4.07 -1.30 -11.80
N MET A 236 -3.42 -0.33 -11.18
CA MET A 236 -2.40 0.53 -11.82
C MET A 236 -1.24 -0.30 -12.39
N LEU A 237 -0.83 -1.41 -11.73
CA LEU A 237 0.22 -2.29 -12.25
C LEU A 237 -0.03 -2.76 -13.67
N GLY A 238 -1.29 -3.12 -14.01
CA GLY A 238 -1.65 -3.56 -15.37
C GLY A 238 -1.46 -2.47 -16.41
N ILE A 239 -1.78 -1.22 -16.05
CA ILE A 239 -1.60 -0.09 -16.94
C ILE A 239 -0.12 0.23 -17.13
N VAL A 240 0.66 0.23 -16.05
CA VAL A 240 2.11 0.47 -16.08
C VAL A 240 2.83 -0.63 -16.88
N ASP A 241 2.44 -1.90 -16.69
CA ASP A 241 3.00 -3.02 -17.46
C ASP A 241 2.69 -2.89 -18.95
N GLU A 242 1.45 -2.55 -19.33
CA GLU A 242 1.06 -2.28 -20.71
C GLU A 242 1.89 -1.13 -21.31
N GLN A 243 2.02 0.00 -20.60
CA GLN A 243 2.79 1.15 -21.06
C GLN A 243 4.30 0.84 -21.18
N ALA A 244 4.87 0.08 -20.26
CA ALA A 244 6.27 -0.33 -20.33
C ALA A 244 6.53 -1.25 -21.54
N ARG A 245 5.67 -2.22 -21.80
CA ARG A 245 5.79 -3.12 -22.97
C ARG A 245 5.60 -2.40 -24.29
N THR A 246 4.78 -1.37 -24.35
CA THR A 246 4.54 -0.58 -25.57
C THR A 246 5.52 0.56 -25.77
N GLY A 247 6.48 0.74 -24.83
CA GLY A 247 7.50 1.77 -24.89
C GLY A 247 7.02 3.19 -24.55
N HIS A 248 5.79 3.32 -24.02
CA HIS A 248 5.25 4.61 -23.53
C HIS A 248 5.75 4.98 -22.12
N LEU A 249 6.32 4.03 -21.37
CA LEU A 249 6.86 4.26 -20.04
C LEU A 249 8.30 3.77 -19.96
N SER A 250 9.20 4.67 -19.64
CA SER A 250 10.60 4.36 -19.34
C SER A 250 10.82 4.06 -17.87
N ALA A 251 11.89 3.34 -17.53
CA ALA A 251 12.29 3.12 -16.13
C ALA A 251 12.56 4.43 -15.38
N ALA A 252 13.11 5.46 -16.03
CA ALA A 252 13.34 6.77 -15.44
C ALA A 252 12.01 7.44 -15.05
N GLN A 253 11.02 7.48 -15.96
CA GLN A 253 9.68 7.99 -15.65
C GLN A 253 9.03 7.23 -14.50
N LEU A 254 9.09 5.89 -14.51
CA LEU A 254 8.53 5.06 -13.44
C LEU A 254 9.15 5.41 -12.07
N ASN A 255 10.46 5.63 -12.00
CA ASN A 255 11.14 6.03 -10.77
C ASN A 255 10.76 7.47 -10.35
N ALA A 256 10.66 8.40 -11.30
CA ALA A 256 10.21 9.77 -11.04
C ALA A 256 8.78 9.81 -10.45
N TRP A 257 7.89 8.95 -10.94
CA TRP A 257 6.49 8.91 -10.51
C TRP A 257 6.21 8.03 -9.29
N ALA A 258 7.23 7.28 -8.80
CA ALA A 258 7.06 6.32 -7.71
C ALA A 258 6.45 6.94 -6.44
N GLY A 259 6.79 8.20 -6.13
CA GLY A 259 6.25 8.91 -4.97
C GLY A 259 4.73 9.15 -5.05
N ILE A 260 4.19 9.34 -6.27
CA ILE A 260 2.78 9.60 -6.53
C ILE A 260 1.99 8.29 -6.74
N LEU A 261 2.60 7.28 -7.35
CA LEU A 261 1.91 6.07 -7.77
C LEU A 261 1.92 4.96 -6.72
N ILE A 262 2.97 4.89 -5.87
CA ILE A 262 3.18 3.71 -5.01
C ILE A 262 2.91 4.05 -3.54
N HIS A 263 1.63 4.05 -3.15
CA HIS A 263 1.16 4.23 -1.76
C HIS A 263 -0.32 3.83 -1.65
N PRO A 264 -0.85 3.46 -0.45
CA PRO A 264 -2.26 3.06 -0.30
C PRO A 264 -3.28 4.20 -0.20
N LEU A 265 -2.86 5.47 -0.34
CA LEU A 265 -3.82 6.60 -0.34
C LEU A 265 -4.55 6.63 -1.68
N ASP A 266 -5.52 5.75 -1.84
CA ASP A 266 -6.48 5.65 -2.95
C ASP A 266 -7.82 5.18 -2.40
N PHE A 267 -8.88 5.23 -3.21
CA PHE A 267 -10.22 4.86 -2.72
C PHE A 267 -10.27 3.44 -2.13
N PRO A 268 -9.79 2.38 -2.80
CA PRO A 268 -9.79 1.04 -2.22
C PRO A 268 -8.90 0.90 -0.97
N GLY A 269 -7.71 1.49 -1.00
CA GLY A 269 -6.76 1.41 0.12
C GLY A 269 -7.29 2.08 1.38
N VAL A 270 -7.83 3.30 1.25
CA VAL A 270 -8.47 4.01 2.37
C VAL A 270 -9.66 3.22 2.89
N ALA A 271 -10.53 2.68 1.99
CA ALA A 271 -11.70 1.91 2.39
C ALA A 271 -11.32 0.65 3.18
N VAL A 272 -10.33 -0.12 2.70
CA VAL A 272 -9.84 -1.33 3.37
C VAL A 272 -9.25 -1.01 4.75
N LEU A 273 -8.45 0.04 4.85
CA LEU A 273 -7.81 0.41 6.11
C LEU A 273 -8.81 1.02 7.11
N MET A 274 -9.80 1.79 6.65
CA MET A 274 -10.89 2.29 7.52
C MET A 274 -11.78 1.16 8.06
N ALA A 275 -11.91 0.05 7.34
CA ALA A 275 -12.65 -1.13 7.79
C ALA A 275 -11.98 -1.85 8.97
N ALA A 276 -10.76 -1.48 9.38
CA ALA A 276 -10.10 -1.99 10.57
C ALA A 276 -10.91 -1.76 11.85
N GLY A 277 -11.67 -0.64 11.93
CA GLY A 277 -12.56 -0.39 13.06
C GLY A 277 -13.14 1.03 13.07
N PRO A 278 -14.16 1.27 13.90
CA PRO A 278 -14.86 2.56 13.95
C PRO A 278 -13.99 3.73 14.43
N ARG A 279 -13.00 3.49 15.30
CA ARG A 279 -12.04 4.53 15.72
C ARG A 279 -11.08 4.85 14.59
N THR A 280 -10.55 3.85 13.91
CA THR A 280 -9.71 4.00 12.71
C THR A 280 -10.45 4.79 11.63
N ALA A 281 -11.72 4.47 11.40
CA ALA A 281 -12.57 5.23 10.47
C ALA A 281 -12.77 6.68 10.92
N ARG A 282 -12.85 6.96 12.22
CA ARG A 282 -13.05 8.32 12.76
C ARG A 282 -11.83 9.22 12.57
N VAL A 283 -10.62 8.66 12.66
CA VAL A 283 -9.37 9.41 12.55
C VAL A 283 -8.86 9.58 11.11
N TRP A 284 -9.66 9.25 10.11
CA TRP A 284 -9.25 9.28 8.71
C TRP A 284 -8.77 10.66 8.24
N ARG A 285 -9.43 11.75 8.67
CA ARG A 285 -9.07 13.12 8.26
C ARG A 285 -7.64 13.50 8.63
N PRO A 286 -7.22 13.46 9.92
CA PRO A 286 -5.83 13.73 10.26
C PRO A 286 -4.85 12.73 9.63
N ALA A 287 -5.24 11.47 9.45
CA ALA A 287 -4.40 10.47 8.77
C ALA A 287 -4.16 10.84 7.29
N VAL A 288 -5.22 11.22 6.55
CA VAL A 288 -5.09 11.63 5.14
C VAL A 288 -4.26 12.91 5.02
N LEU A 289 -4.47 13.91 5.87
CA LEU A 289 -3.66 15.14 5.86
C LEU A 289 -2.18 14.85 6.11
N GLY A 290 -1.87 13.98 7.07
CA GLY A 290 -0.51 13.50 7.29
C GLY A 290 0.05 12.77 6.07
N ALA A 291 -0.73 11.84 5.51
CA ALA A 291 -0.32 11.06 4.35
C ALA A 291 -0.02 11.94 3.13
N LEU A 292 -0.84 12.95 2.87
CA LEU A 292 -0.61 13.91 1.77
C LEU A 292 0.73 14.63 1.93
N ALA A 293 1.09 15.06 3.16
CA ALA A 293 2.39 15.68 3.41
C ALA A 293 3.56 14.70 3.12
N GLY A 294 3.44 13.46 3.57
CA GLY A 294 4.45 12.43 3.31
C GLY A 294 4.59 12.07 1.83
N ILE A 295 3.46 11.96 1.11
CA ILE A 295 3.44 11.69 -0.33
C ILE A 295 4.02 12.87 -1.12
N ALA A 296 3.71 14.11 -0.75
CA ALA A 296 4.27 15.29 -1.38
C ALA A 296 5.81 15.33 -1.26
N LEU A 297 6.34 15.01 -0.07
CA LEU A 297 7.79 14.86 0.12
C LEU A 297 8.35 13.76 -0.79
N ARG A 298 7.73 12.59 -0.82
CA ARG A 298 8.18 11.46 -1.66
C ARG A 298 8.17 11.81 -3.13
N ALA A 299 7.09 12.46 -3.61
CA ALA A 299 6.98 12.92 -4.98
C ALA A 299 8.12 13.90 -5.34
N GLY A 300 8.35 14.90 -4.49
CA GLY A 300 9.43 15.86 -4.69
C GLY A 300 10.83 15.21 -4.71
N VAL A 301 11.09 14.29 -3.78
CA VAL A 301 12.39 13.58 -3.74
C VAL A 301 12.59 12.72 -4.98
N HIS A 302 11.58 11.96 -5.41
CA HIS A 302 11.69 11.13 -6.61
C HIS A 302 11.91 11.95 -7.88
N LEU A 303 11.23 13.09 -8.02
CA LEU A 303 11.43 13.99 -9.16
C LEU A 303 12.83 14.64 -9.21
N VAL A 304 13.51 14.77 -8.08
CA VAL A 304 14.85 15.33 -8.01
C VAL A 304 15.94 14.28 -8.20
N LEU A 305 15.68 13.03 -7.81
CA LEU A 305 16.67 11.94 -7.88
C LEU A 305 16.73 11.25 -9.26
N THR A 306 15.76 11.50 -10.11
CA THR A 306 15.64 10.90 -11.46
C THR A 306 15.78 11.94 -12.55
#